data_577371330ddd15894a2be5fa391bbc05
#
_entry.id   577371330ddd15894a2be5fa391bbc05
#
_cell.length_a   1.000
_cell.length_b   1.000
_cell.length_c   1.000
_cell.angle_alpha   90.00
_cell.angle_beta   90.00
_cell.angle_gamma   90.00
#
_symmetry.space_group_name_H-M   'P 1'
#
loop_
_entity.id
_entity.type
_entity.pdbx_description
1 polymer ?
#
loop_
_entity_poly.entity_id
_entity_poly.type
_entity_poly.pdbx_seq_one_letter_code
_entity_poly.pdbx_strand_id
1 'polypeptide(L)'
;MNIVEIIEKKRNKETLTFEELKYAFNGFLNKEIPDYQMSALLMAITLNKMNFEETINLTKIFINSGETYNFGDNICDKHSTGGIGDTVTLVIAPILSALGVKMAKMSGRGLGITGGTVDKLLSIPGYHIDLTREDYQNCLNKVNIAVGSQTDNLVPLDKVIYALRDVTGTTESISLIASSIMSKKIACGAKNIAIDIKCGEGALIKTREDANALSDWLIKIGENFNVKVKTLITPMDEPLSSAIGNALEVYEVIDVLKGKSCKLADVAIEIASTLVSMSKDISVIEAKMETNKVLKNGEAYEAFKKWISYQGGNLSKLKISDKIFAIRSNKTGVIKHISALKCGQLSLKLGAGRTNKDSKIDYSVGIKLLKQTGDNVFKGDVLAHLYVNDENINLTDEDLNLFTIV
;
A
#
# COMPACT_ATOMS: atom_id res chain seq x y z
N MET A 1 -19.12 30.26 13.06
CA MET A 1 -19.07 29.55 11.78
C MET A 1 -20.19 28.53 11.73
N ASN A 2 -20.80 28.33 10.59
CA ASN A 2 -21.89 27.37 10.41
C ASN A 2 -21.48 26.35 9.35
N ILE A 3 -21.57 25.05 9.65
CA ILE A 3 -21.18 23.99 8.73
C ILE A 3 -22.01 23.97 7.44
N VAL A 4 -23.30 24.36 7.50
CA VAL A 4 -24.18 24.42 6.32
C VAL A 4 -23.67 25.46 5.33
N GLU A 5 -23.26 26.65 5.82
CA GLU A 5 -22.68 27.72 4.98
C GLU A 5 -21.39 27.26 4.30
N ILE A 6 -20.54 26.48 5.01
CA ILE A 6 -19.30 25.91 4.46
C ILE A 6 -19.60 24.88 3.34
N ILE A 7 -20.61 24.02 3.57
CA ILE A 7 -21.08 23.05 2.56
C ILE A 7 -21.62 23.80 1.33
N GLU A 8 -22.44 24.83 1.51
CA GLU A 8 -23.00 25.63 0.41
C GLU A 8 -21.92 26.34 -0.37
N LYS A 9 -20.95 26.94 0.31
CA LYS A 9 -19.79 27.56 -0.29
C LYS A 9 -19.04 26.59 -1.19
N LYS A 10 -18.73 25.38 -0.68
CA LYS A 10 -18.04 24.36 -1.49
C LYS A 10 -18.89 23.80 -2.62
N ARG A 11 -20.20 23.63 -2.40
CA ARG A 11 -21.17 23.25 -3.44
C ARG A 11 -21.19 24.27 -4.59
N ASN A 12 -21.01 25.54 -4.29
CA ASN A 12 -20.98 26.65 -5.26
C ASN A 12 -19.58 26.83 -5.90
N LYS A 13 -18.63 25.91 -5.70
CA LYS A 13 -17.26 25.93 -6.22
C LYS A 13 -16.36 27.02 -5.64
N GLU A 14 -16.74 27.60 -4.51
CA GLU A 14 -15.93 28.59 -3.82
C GLU A 14 -14.78 27.93 -3.04
N THR A 15 -13.70 28.68 -2.83
CA THR A 15 -12.54 28.22 -2.04
C THR A 15 -12.84 28.34 -0.54
N LEU A 16 -12.56 27.27 0.19
CA LEU A 16 -12.65 27.27 1.64
C LEU A 16 -11.36 27.81 2.27
N THR A 17 -11.49 28.64 3.26
CA THR A 17 -10.36 29.17 4.04
C THR A 17 -9.80 28.13 4.99
N PHE A 18 -8.59 28.36 5.51
CA PHE A 18 -8.00 27.50 6.55
C PHE A 18 -8.92 27.36 7.78
N GLU A 19 -9.53 28.45 8.25
CA GLU A 19 -10.39 28.44 9.43
C GLU A 19 -11.72 27.68 9.18
N GLU A 20 -12.28 27.77 7.97
CA GLU A 20 -13.47 26.99 7.59
C GLU A 20 -13.17 25.49 7.53
N LEU A 21 -12.04 25.10 6.91
CA LEU A 21 -11.59 23.70 6.89
C LEU A 21 -11.31 23.21 8.31
N LYS A 22 -10.60 23.99 9.11
CA LYS A 22 -10.27 23.64 10.50
C LYS A 22 -11.53 23.45 11.36
N TYR A 23 -12.49 24.36 11.24
CA TYR A 23 -13.76 24.25 11.94
C TYR A 23 -14.52 22.99 11.56
N ALA A 24 -14.66 22.71 10.25
CA ALA A 24 -15.38 21.55 9.77
C ALA A 24 -14.70 20.24 10.19
N PHE A 25 -13.42 20.08 9.93
CA PHE A 25 -12.73 18.82 10.13
C PHE A 25 -12.43 18.53 11.62
N ASN A 26 -12.02 19.53 12.41
CA ASN A 26 -11.85 19.36 13.86
C ASN A 26 -13.20 19.18 14.58
N GLY A 27 -14.23 19.90 14.17
CA GLY A 27 -15.59 19.70 14.69
C GLY A 27 -16.12 18.29 14.46
N PHE A 28 -15.75 17.68 13.32
CA PHE A 28 -16.07 16.28 13.07
C PHE A 28 -15.30 15.33 13.99
N LEU A 29 -13.99 15.54 14.17
CA LEU A 29 -13.18 14.76 15.10
C LEU A 29 -13.72 14.81 16.53
N ASN A 30 -14.15 16.01 16.96
CA ASN A 30 -14.71 16.27 18.28
C ASN A 30 -16.18 15.83 18.43
N LYS A 31 -16.81 15.28 17.37
CA LYS A 31 -18.23 14.89 17.33
C LYS A 31 -19.22 16.05 17.48
N GLU A 32 -18.79 17.26 17.18
CA GLU A 32 -19.62 18.47 17.12
C GLU A 32 -20.36 18.57 15.77
N ILE A 33 -19.77 18.01 14.72
CA ILE A 33 -20.34 17.94 13.38
C ILE A 33 -20.69 16.47 13.11
N PRO A 34 -21.96 16.14 12.82
CA PRO A 34 -22.42 14.77 12.60
C PRO A 34 -22.03 14.23 11.20
N ASP A 35 -22.03 12.91 11.07
CA ASP A 35 -21.64 12.18 9.86
C ASP A 35 -22.34 12.65 8.59
N TYR A 36 -23.66 12.96 8.67
CA TYR A 36 -24.41 13.38 7.49
C TYR A 36 -23.97 14.76 6.96
N GLN A 37 -23.56 15.69 7.84
CA GLN A 37 -23.04 16.99 7.42
C GLN A 37 -21.63 16.87 6.86
N MET A 38 -20.77 16.08 7.51
CA MET A 38 -19.43 15.82 6.99
C MET A 38 -19.49 15.07 5.65
N SER A 39 -20.41 14.09 5.49
CA SER A 39 -20.62 13.40 4.22
C SER A 39 -21.04 14.36 3.10
N ALA A 40 -21.90 15.33 3.39
CA ALA A 40 -22.29 16.36 2.42
C ALA A 40 -21.10 17.24 2.01
N LEU A 41 -20.26 17.64 2.96
CA LEU A 41 -19.04 18.41 2.67
C LEU A 41 -18.05 17.59 1.83
N LEU A 42 -17.80 16.33 2.20
CA LEU A 42 -16.91 15.44 1.46
C LEU A 42 -17.40 15.19 0.03
N MET A 43 -18.71 15.05 -0.17
CA MET A 43 -19.29 14.92 -1.51
C MET A 43 -19.15 16.23 -2.31
N ALA A 44 -19.38 17.39 -1.68
CA ALA A 44 -19.15 18.69 -2.33
C ALA A 44 -17.68 18.87 -2.76
N ILE A 45 -16.73 18.45 -1.90
CA ILE A 45 -15.29 18.42 -2.24
C ILE A 45 -15.00 17.45 -3.38
N THR A 46 -15.60 16.27 -3.38
CA THR A 46 -15.37 15.26 -4.42
C THR A 46 -15.82 15.75 -5.78
N LEU A 47 -17.00 16.36 -5.87
CA LEU A 47 -17.58 16.86 -7.12
C LEU A 47 -16.91 18.15 -7.63
N ASN A 48 -16.58 19.08 -6.73
CA ASN A 48 -16.07 20.40 -7.09
C ASN A 48 -14.56 20.55 -6.88
N LYS A 49 -13.89 19.52 -6.36
CA LYS A 49 -12.44 19.44 -6.07
C LYS A 49 -12.01 20.51 -5.06
N MET A 50 -10.85 20.35 -4.49
CA MET A 50 -10.13 21.39 -3.74
C MET A 50 -9.00 21.94 -4.62
N ASN A 51 -8.69 23.21 -4.48
CA ASN A 51 -7.49 23.77 -5.05
C ASN A 51 -6.25 23.41 -4.21
N PHE A 52 -5.06 23.84 -4.65
CA PHE A 52 -3.82 23.47 -3.99
C PHE A 52 -3.73 24.02 -2.56
N GLU A 53 -4.12 25.26 -2.33
CA GLU A 53 -4.10 25.90 -1.02
C GLU A 53 -5.02 25.18 -0.02
N GLU A 54 -6.27 24.88 -0.43
CA GLU A 54 -7.21 24.09 0.37
C GLU A 54 -6.61 22.72 0.75
N THR A 55 -5.93 22.07 -0.19
CA THR A 55 -5.33 20.73 0.03
C THR A 55 -4.15 20.80 1.00
N ILE A 56 -3.28 21.81 0.87
CA ILE A 56 -2.19 22.06 1.83
C ILE A 56 -2.74 22.34 3.22
N ASN A 57 -3.76 23.20 3.29
CA ASN A 57 -4.41 23.56 4.55
C ASN A 57 -5.02 22.32 5.23
N LEU A 58 -5.72 21.48 4.47
CA LEU A 58 -6.27 20.24 4.99
C LEU A 58 -5.18 19.26 5.44
N THR A 59 -4.10 19.14 4.68
CA THR A 59 -2.95 18.28 5.04
C THR A 59 -2.35 18.75 6.38
N LYS A 60 -2.20 20.06 6.57
CA LYS A 60 -1.73 20.66 7.82
C LYS A 60 -2.68 20.40 9.00
N ILE A 61 -3.99 20.50 8.77
CA ILE A 61 -5.01 20.19 9.78
C ILE A 61 -4.93 18.71 10.17
N PHE A 62 -4.77 17.80 9.20
CA PHE A 62 -4.60 16.37 9.46
C PHE A 62 -3.35 16.09 10.31
N ILE A 63 -2.18 16.63 9.93
CA ILE A 63 -0.92 16.46 10.67
C ILE A 63 -1.08 16.94 12.12
N ASN A 64 -1.69 18.11 12.32
CA ASN A 64 -1.84 18.75 13.63
C ASN A 64 -2.98 18.15 14.47
N SER A 65 -3.73 17.18 13.97
CA SER A 65 -4.81 16.54 14.72
C SER A 65 -4.33 15.55 15.78
N GLY A 66 -3.05 15.18 15.76
CA GLY A 66 -2.48 14.21 16.69
C GLY A 66 -0.98 14.39 16.88
N GLU A 67 -0.32 13.34 17.32
CA GLU A 67 1.13 13.31 17.52
C GLU A 67 1.89 13.35 16.20
N THR A 68 3.11 13.85 16.25
CA THR A 68 4.09 13.76 15.17
C THR A 68 5.38 13.15 15.70
N TYR A 69 6.01 12.30 14.88
CA TYR A 69 7.27 11.67 15.23
C TYR A 69 8.43 12.38 14.54
N ASN A 70 9.57 12.38 15.20
CA ASN A 70 10.85 12.82 14.62
C ASN A 70 11.91 11.79 14.98
N PHE A 71 12.42 11.09 13.99
CA PHE A 71 13.46 10.06 14.13
C PHE A 71 14.80 10.48 13.49
N GLY A 72 14.92 11.77 13.12
CA GLY A 72 16.09 12.36 12.47
C GLY A 72 15.83 12.79 11.01
N ASP A 73 16.84 13.40 10.41
CA ASP A 73 16.71 14.15 9.15
C ASP A 73 16.74 13.28 7.89
N ASN A 74 16.99 11.97 8.02
CA ASN A 74 17.19 11.11 6.86
C ASN A 74 16.33 9.83 6.91
N ILE A 75 15.10 9.96 7.39
CA ILE A 75 14.17 8.84 7.45
C ILE A 75 13.45 8.69 6.11
N CYS A 76 13.49 7.48 5.59
CA CYS A 76 12.76 7.10 4.38
C CYS A 76 11.40 6.48 4.70
N ASP A 77 10.45 6.65 3.78
CA ASP A 77 9.23 5.85 3.71
C ASP A 77 8.87 5.53 2.25
N LYS A 78 8.16 4.45 2.05
CA LYS A 78 7.55 4.07 0.77
C LYS A 78 6.05 3.95 0.94
N HIS A 79 5.29 4.57 0.05
CA HIS A 79 3.84 4.37 -0.04
C HIS A 79 3.48 3.67 -1.35
N SER A 80 2.40 2.89 -1.33
CA SER A 80 1.72 2.40 -2.52
C SER A 80 0.26 2.78 -2.45
N THR A 81 -0.34 3.13 -3.59
CA THR A 81 -1.79 3.39 -3.65
C THR A 81 -2.63 2.11 -3.61
N GLY A 82 -1.98 0.96 -3.48
CA GLY A 82 -2.61 -0.36 -3.39
C GLY A 82 -2.71 -1.08 -4.72
N GLY A 83 -2.41 -2.37 -4.71
CA GLY A 83 -2.45 -3.23 -5.88
C GLY A 83 -2.48 -4.71 -5.51
N ILE A 84 -2.67 -5.55 -6.51
CA ILE A 84 -2.75 -7.00 -6.37
C ILE A 84 -1.35 -7.62 -6.44
N GLY A 85 -1.00 -8.40 -5.41
CA GLY A 85 0.35 -8.98 -5.29
C GLY A 85 1.43 -7.92 -5.02
N ASP A 86 1.08 -6.75 -4.46
CA ASP A 86 2.03 -5.69 -4.15
C ASP A 86 2.69 -5.92 -2.79
N THR A 87 3.83 -6.57 -2.82
CA THR A 87 4.72 -6.79 -1.66
C THR A 87 5.99 -5.96 -1.70
N VAL A 88 6.04 -4.94 -2.54
CA VAL A 88 7.22 -4.10 -2.78
C VAL A 88 7.83 -3.57 -1.47
N THR A 89 7.01 -3.19 -0.49
CA THR A 89 7.51 -2.72 0.82
C THR A 89 8.38 -3.75 1.54
N LEU A 90 7.99 -5.04 1.51
CA LEU A 90 8.72 -6.12 2.19
C LEU A 90 10.06 -6.43 1.52
N VAL A 91 10.21 -6.12 0.24
CA VAL A 91 11.47 -6.24 -0.50
C VAL A 91 12.36 -5.02 -0.30
N ILE A 92 11.77 -3.81 -0.36
CA ILE A 92 12.53 -2.55 -0.23
C ILE A 92 13.12 -2.38 1.17
N ALA A 93 12.33 -2.62 2.22
CA ALA A 93 12.75 -2.36 3.58
C ALA A 93 14.09 -3.06 3.94
N PRO A 94 14.27 -4.38 3.69
CA PRO A 94 15.54 -5.03 3.97
C PRO A 94 16.68 -4.59 3.05
N ILE A 95 16.41 -4.18 1.80
CA ILE A 95 17.42 -3.59 0.91
C ILE A 95 17.95 -2.28 1.52
N LEU A 96 17.05 -1.39 1.94
CA LEU A 96 17.42 -0.13 2.59
C LEU A 96 18.23 -0.39 3.86
N SER A 97 17.80 -1.33 4.69
CA SER A 97 18.51 -1.71 5.92
C SER A 97 19.93 -2.21 5.65
N ALA A 98 20.09 -3.10 4.66
CA ALA A 98 21.41 -3.63 4.27
C ALA A 98 22.36 -2.51 3.79
N LEU A 99 21.80 -1.44 3.22
CA LEU A 99 22.53 -0.26 2.77
C LEU A 99 22.67 0.83 3.84
N GLY A 100 22.25 0.57 5.09
CA GLY A 100 22.33 1.51 6.20
C GLY A 100 21.32 2.66 6.14
N VAL A 101 20.31 2.58 5.27
CA VAL A 101 19.25 3.58 5.14
C VAL A 101 18.11 3.24 6.08
N LYS A 102 17.68 4.21 6.89
CA LYS A 102 16.61 4.03 7.87
C LYS A 102 15.23 4.21 7.25
N MET A 103 14.31 3.29 7.54
CA MET A 103 12.91 3.34 7.09
C MET A 103 11.95 3.24 8.26
N ALA A 104 11.16 4.30 8.49
CA ALA A 104 10.03 4.29 9.41
C ALA A 104 8.74 4.31 8.60
N LYS A 105 7.97 3.23 8.69
CA LYS A 105 6.74 3.08 7.92
C LYS A 105 5.55 2.79 8.81
N MET A 106 4.55 3.64 8.66
CA MET A 106 3.22 3.36 9.18
C MET A 106 2.33 2.86 8.03
N SER A 107 1.68 1.72 8.23
CA SER A 107 0.87 1.06 7.21
C SER A 107 -0.52 0.72 7.72
N GLY A 108 -1.49 0.73 6.83
CA GLY A 108 -2.86 0.27 7.10
C GLY A 108 -3.04 -1.23 6.84
N ARG A 109 -4.15 -1.76 7.32
CA ARG A 109 -4.67 -3.08 6.94
C ARG A 109 -5.30 -3.01 5.56
N GLY A 110 -5.35 -4.13 4.85
CA GLY A 110 -6.10 -4.24 3.59
C GLY A 110 -7.61 -4.26 3.81
N LEU A 111 -8.34 -3.74 2.84
CA LEU A 111 -9.79 -3.87 2.74
C LEU A 111 -10.16 -4.11 1.28
N GLY A 112 -11.19 -4.94 1.06
CA GLY A 112 -11.59 -5.33 -0.29
C GLY A 112 -10.54 -6.24 -0.96
N ILE A 113 -10.34 -6.02 -2.25
CA ILE A 113 -9.52 -6.90 -3.10
C ILE A 113 -8.01 -6.71 -2.96
N THR A 114 -7.54 -5.62 -2.34
CA THR A 114 -6.10 -5.34 -2.18
C THR A 114 -5.62 -5.75 -0.80
N GLY A 115 -4.58 -6.58 -0.74
CA GLY A 115 -3.96 -6.99 0.52
C GLY A 115 -3.14 -5.86 1.16
N GLY A 116 -3.23 -5.70 2.50
CA GLY A 116 -2.46 -4.72 3.24
C GLY A 116 -1.06 -5.21 3.63
N THR A 117 -0.08 -4.30 3.68
CA THR A 117 1.27 -4.63 4.19
C THR A 117 1.22 -5.19 5.61
N VAL A 118 0.33 -4.66 6.45
CA VAL A 118 0.10 -5.14 7.82
C VAL A 118 -0.35 -6.61 7.83
N ASP A 119 -1.31 -6.95 6.98
CA ASP A 119 -1.86 -8.31 6.94
C ASP A 119 -0.83 -9.34 6.48
N LYS A 120 0.05 -8.96 5.55
CA LYS A 120 1.18 -9.79 5.09
C LYS A 120 2.18 -10.03 6.21
N LEU A 121 2.54 -9.00 6.98
CA LEU A 121 3.43 -9.13 8.13
C LEU A 121 2.79 -9.95 9.27
N LEU A 122 1.49 -9.77 9.52
CA LEU A 122 0.75 -10.55 10.52
C LEU A 122 0.59 -12.04 10.13
N SER A 123 0.78 -12.40 8.87
CA SER A 123 0.85 -13.80 8.46
C SER A 123 2.09 -14.52 9.03
N ILE A 124 3.10 -13.76 9.47
CA ILE A 124 4.30 -14.29 10.13
C ILE A 124 4.02 -14.41 11.61
N PRO A 125 3.94 -15.63 12.17
CA PRO A 125 3.58 -15.84 13.57
C PRO A 125 4.51 -15.08 14.52
N GLY A 126 3.92 -14.34 15.46
CA GLY A 126 4.61 -13.57 16.49
C GLY A 126 5.03 -12.16 16.06
N TYR A 127 4.84 -11.77 14.79
CA TYR A 127 5.21 -10.43 14.35
C TYR A 127 4.39 -9.35 15.07
N HIS A 128 5.09 -8.42 15.73
CA HIS A 128 4.50 -7.32 16.48
C HIS A 128 4.36 -6.09 15.60
N ILE A 129 3.12 -5.65 15.39
CA ILE A 129 2.78 -4.56 14.46
C ILE A 129 2.39 -3.26 15.18
N ASP A 130 1.94 -3.35 16.44
CA ASP A 130 1.46 -2.20 17.20
C ASP A 130 2.63 -1.58 17.97
N LEU A 131 3.41 -0.76 17.27
CA LEU A 131 4.63 -0.15 17.78
C LEU A 131 4.33 1.18 18.46
N THR A 132 4.90 1.38 19.66
CA THR A 132 5.01 2.69 20.29
C THR A 132 6.07 3.55 19.60
N ARG A 133 6.13 4.84 19.90
CA ARG A 133 7.19 5.73 19.42
C ARG A 133 8.59 5.21 19.82
N GLU A 134 8.71 4.67 21.02
CA GLU A 134 9.97 4.10 21.53
C GLU A 134 10.36 2.83 20.75
N ASP A 135 9.38 1.95 20.46
CA ASP A 135 9.61 0.76 19.64
C ASP A 135 10.11 1.13 18.25
N TYR A 136 9.50 2.17 17.61
CA TYR A 136 10.01 2.68 16.34
C TYR A 136 11.47 3.11 16.44
N GLN A 137 11.83 3.89 17.47
CA GLN A 137 13.20 4.36 17.67
C GLN A 137 14.17 3.19 17.88
N ASN A 138 13.76 2.19 18.68
CA ASN A 138 14.56 1.00 18.96
C ASN A 138 14.78 0.15 17.69
N CYS A 139 13.73 -0.07 16.89
CA CYS A 139 13.81 -0.76 15.61
C CYS A 139 14.77 -0.02 14.65
N LEU A 140 14.65 1.30 14.52
CA LEU A 140 15.51 2.11 13.65
C LEU A 140 16.98 2.10 14.09
N ASN A 141 17.24 1.98 15.38
CA ASN A 141 18.61 1.92 15.90
C ASN A 141 19.26 0.52 15.76
N LYS A 142 18.46 -0.54 15.78
CA LYS A 142 18.96 -1.92 15.80
C LYS A 142 18.95 -2.58 14.42
N VAL A 143 17.93 -2.31 13.62
CA VAL A 143 17.72 -2.98 12.33
C VAL A 143 17.41 -2.01 11.17
N ASN A 144 17.51 -0.70 11.39
CA ASN A 144 17.21 0.36 10.42
C ASN A 144 15.78 0.34 9.84
N ILE A 145 14.91 -0.55 10.28
CA ILE A 145 13.52 -0.70 9.79
C ILE A 145 12.57 -0.70 10.97
N ALA A 146 11.51 0.09 10.85
CA ALA A 146 10.33 -0.01 11.71
C ALA A 146 9.08 0.02 10.84
N VAL A 147 8.30 -1.07 10.84
CA VAL A 147 7.01 -1.12 10.14
C VAL A 147 5.94 -1.47 11.14
N GLY A 148 5.04 -0.52 11.39
CA GLY A 148 3.94 -0.65 12.34
C GLY A 148 2.59 -0.31 11.74
N SER A 149 1.53 -0.58 12.51
CA SER A 149 0.17 -0.13 12.21
C SER A 149 -0.01 1.36 12.53
N GLN A 150 -1.05 1.96 11.96
CA GLN A 150 -1.43 3.32 12.35
C GLN A 150 -1.97 3.30 13.78
N THR A 151 -1.38 4.10 14.66
CA THR A 151 -1.86 4.30 16.04
C THR A 151 -3.06 5.25 16.08
N ASP A 152 -3.79 5.21 17.20
CA ASP A 152 -4.94 6.13 17.39
C ASP A 152 -4.52 7.59 17.58
N ASN A 153 -3.27 7.82 17.96
CA ASN A 153 -2.73 9.15 18.24
C ASN A 153 -2.08 9.80 17.03
N LEU A 154 -1.74 9.03 15.98
CA LEU A 154 -1.11 9.57 14.79
C LEU A 154 -2.15 9.90 13.72
N VAL A 155 -2.32 11.18 13.40
CA VAL A 155 -3.28 11.69 12.40
C VAL A 155 -4.70 11.11 12.63
N PRO A 156 -5.27 11.21 13.85
CA PRO A 156 -6.57 10.61 14.17
C PRO A 156 -7.70 11.14 13.29
N LEU A 157 -7.63 12.40 12.88
CA LEU A 157 -8.63 13.00 12.01
C LEU A 157 -8.69 12.31 10.63
N ASP A 158 -7.56 11.98 10.01
CA ASP A 158 -7.57 11.24 8.76
C ASP A 158 -8.19 9.84 8.93
N LYS A 159 -7.96 9.19 10.07
CA LYS A 159 -8.55 7.86 10.35
C LYS A 159 -10.08 7.89 10.32
N VAL A 160 -10.68 8.86 11.00
CA VAL A 160 -12.16 8.97 11.05
C VAL A 160 -12.74 9.46 9.73
N ILE A 161 -12.07 10.38 9.04
CA ILE A 161 -12.46 10.88 7.72
C ILE A 161 -12.38 9.76 6.67
N TYR A 162 -11.29 8.99 6.66
CA TYR A 162 -11.14 7.87 5.70
C TYR A 162 -12.22 6.81 5.92
N ALA A 163 -12.54 6.48 7.18
CA ALA A 163 -13.60 5.53 7.50
C ALA A 163 -14.98 5.99 7.00
N LEU A 164 -15.25 7.30 7.04
CA LEU A 164 -16.49 7.86 6.50
C LEU A 164 -16.48 7.86 4.96
N ARG A 165 -15.35 8.22 4.34
CA ARG A 165 -15.19 8.23 2.88
C ARG A 165 -15.41 6.86 2.26
N ASP A 166 -14.95 5.81 2.92
CA ASP A 166 -15.04 4.43 2.47
C ASP A 166 -16.49 3.95 2.26
N VAL A 167 -17.43 4.52 3.01
CA VAL A 167 -18.87 4.16 2.96
C VAL A 167 -19.76 5.22 2.32
N THR A 168 -19.20 6.32 1.83
CA THR A 168 -19.96 7.46 1.26
C THR A 168 -19.65 7.74 -0.22
N GLY A 169 -18.85 6.88 -0.87
CA GLY A 169 -18.49 7.06 -2.29
C GLY A 169 -17.60 8.29 -2.55
N THR A 170 -16.77 8.69 -1.59
CA THR A 170 -15.90 9.88 -1.70
C THR A 170 -14.40 9.55 -1.66
N THR A 171 -14.04 8.28 -1.90
CA THR A 171 -12.64 7.82 -1.90
C THR A 171 -11.82 8.28 -3.09
N GLU A 172 -12.45 8.59 -4.24
CA GLU A 172 -11.76 8.87 -5.51
C GLU A 172 -11.25 10.32 -5.66
N SER A 173 -11.52 11.20 -4.68
CA SER A 173 -11.06 12.59 -4.73
C SER A 173 -9.53 12.68 -4.60
N ILE A 174 -8.84 13.11 -5.66
CA ILE A 174 -7.36 13.20 -5.73
C ILE A 174 -6.80 14.07 -4.60
N SER A 175 -7.41 15.23 -4.32
CA SER A 175 -6.96 16.13 -3.25
C SER A 175 -7.06 15.48 -1.86
N LEU A 176 -8.17 14.77 -1.59
CA LEU A 176 -8.35 14.03 -0.34
C LEU A 176 -7.41 12.82 -0.24
N ILE A 177 -7.14 12.13 -1.36
CA ILE A 177 -6.14 11.04 -1.42
C ILE A 177 -4.76 11.59 -1.08
N ALA A 178 -4.35 12.68 -1.73
CA ALA A 178 -3.04 13.28 -1.53
C ALA A 178 -2.84 13.77 -0.08
N SER A 179 -3.83 14.48 0.50
CA SER A 179 -3.79 14.92 1.90
C SER A 179 -3.70 13.74 2.87
N SER A 180 -4.49 12.70 2.67
CA SER A 180 -4.51 11.49 3.49
C SER A 180 -3.17 10.75 3.45
N ILE A 181 -2.56 10.59 2.28
CA ILE A 181 -1.25 9.93 2.13
C ILE A 181 -0.17 10.77 2.82
N MET A 182 -0.05 12.04 2.44
CA MET A 182 1.07 12.88 2.87
C MET A 182 1.02 13.22 4.36
N SER A 183 -0.16 13.47 4.93
CA SER A 183 -0.28 13.75 6.35
C SER A 183 0.28 12.63 7.24
N LYS A 184 -0.02 11.37 6.92
CA LYS A 184 0.50 10.21 7.65
C LYS A 184 2.02 10.06 7.51
N LYS A 185 2.56 10.28 6.32
CA LYS A 185 3.99 10.14 6.05
C LYS A 185 4.81 11.24 6.74
N ILE A 186 4.33 12.47 6.67
CA ILE A 186 4.95 13.62 7.33
C ILE A 186 4.86 13.47 8.85
N ALA A 187 3.68 13.12 9.38
CA ALA A 187 3.50 12.93 10.83
C ALA A 187 4.34 11.79 11.39
N CYS A 188 4.61 10.73 10.61
CA CYS A 188 5.52 9.63 10.98
C CYS A 188 7.01 10.01 10.91
N GLY A 189 7.34 11.24 10.48
CA GLY A 189 8.70 11.77 10.46
C GLY A 189 9.51 11.47 9.20
N ALA A 190 8.88 11.00 8.12
CA ALA A 190 9.58 10.75 6.86
C ALA A 190 10.10 12.04 6.23
N LYS A 191 11.33 12.00 5.72
CA LYS A 191 12.01 13.10 5.00
C LYS A 191 12.24 12.79 3.54
N ASN A 192 12.35 11.51 3.19
CA ASN A 192 12.51 11.01 1.83
C ASN A 192 11.39 10.00 1.57
N ILE A 193 10.49 10.30 0.65
CA ILE A 193 9.31 9.47 0.38
C ILE A 193 9.31 9.05 -1.09
N ALA A 194 9.24 7.74 -1.34
CA ALA A 194 8.93 7.20 -2.65
C ALA A 194 7.47 6.73 -2.69
N ILE A 195 6.71 7.19 -3.66
CA ILE A 195 5.30 6.82 -3.82
C ILE A 195 5.11 6.05 -5.12
N ASP A 196 4.66 4.83 -4.98
CA ASP A 196 4.32 3.91 -6.05
C ASP A 196 2.82 4.04 -6.35
N ILE A 197 2.48 4.81 -7.37
CA ILE A 197 1.11 5.03 -7.83
C ILE A 197 0.74 3.88 -8.76
N LYS A 198 -0.07 2.96 -8.26
CA LYS A 198 -0.62 1.86 -9.06
C LYS A 198 -1.72 2.39 -9.96
N CYS A 199 -1.66 2.06 -11.26
CA CYS A 199 -2.61 2.52 -12.27
C CYS A 199 -3.09 1.33 -13.12
N GLY A 200 -4.40 1.14 -13.23
CA GLY A 200 -5.01 0.06 -14.00
C GLY A 200 -6.22 -0.58 -13.33
N GLU A 201 -6.73 -1.68 -13.89
CA GLU A 201 -7.97 -2.31 -13.43
C GLU A 201 -7.92 -2.83 -11.98
N GLY A 202 -6.75 -3.30 -11.53
CA GLY A 202 -6.50 -3.80 -10.18
C GLY A 202 -6.09 -2.73 -9.16
N ALA A 203 -6.12 -1.44 -9.51
CA ALA A 203 -5.72 -0.32 -8.67
C ALA A 203 -6.89 0.62 -8.35
N LEU A 204 -6.69 1.52 -7.36
CA LEU A 204 -7.62 2.62 -7.07
C LEU A 204 -7.62 3.64 -8.22
N ILE A 205 -6.44 4.01 -8.71
CA ILE A 205 -6.29 4.96 -9.83
C ILE A 205 -6.41 4.20 -11.14
N LYS A 206 -7.39 4.60 -11.97
CA LYS A 206 -7.73 3.87 -13.20
C LYS A 206 -7.03 4.42 -14.43
N THR A 207 -6.78 5.71 -14.50
CA THR A 207 -6.24 6.39 -15.68
C THR A 207 -4.84 6.94 -15.45
N ARG A 208 -4.06 7.06 -16.51
CA ARG A 208 -2.72 7.66 -16.46
C ARG A 208 -2.78 9.14 -16.13
N GLU A 209 -3.85 9.82 -16.57
CA GLU A 209 -4.12 11.22 -16.29
C GLU A 209 -4.30 11.47 -14.80
N ASP A 210 -5.14 10.66 -14.13
CA ASP A 210 -5.35 10.76 -12.67
C ASP A 210 -4.08 10.40 -11.90
N ALA A 211 -3.31 9.42 -12.40
CA ALA A 211 -2.03 9.06 -11.78
C ALA A 211 -1.02 10.20 -11.85
N ASN A 212 -0.92 10.89 -13.00
CA ASN A 212 -0.08 12.07 -13.17
C ASN A 212 -0.56 13.22 -12.27
N ALA A 213 -1.86 13.49 -12.25
CA ALA A 213 -2.43 14.52 -11.38
C ALA A 213 -2.15 14.24 -9.89
N LEU A 214 -2.32 12.99 -9.44
CA LEU A 214 -1.98 12.61 -8.07
C LEU A 214 -0.47 12.78 -7.79
N SER A 215 0.39 12.38 -8.73
CA SER A 215 1.84 12.55 -8.64
C SER A 215 2.21 14.02 -8.39
N ASP A 216 1.67 14.93 -9.20
CA ASP A 216 1.93 16.37 -9.08
C ASP A 216 1.49 16.92 -7.71
N TRP A 217 0.33 16.51 -7.22
CA TRP A 217 -0.15 16.88 -5.90
C TRP A 217 0.77 16.40 -4.78
N LEU A 218 1.20 15.15 -4.83
CA LEU A 218 2.06 14.54 -3.80
C LEU A 218 3.43 15.23 -3.74
N ILE A 219 4.02 15.53 -4.90
CA ILE A 219 5.31 16.25 -4.99
C ILE A 219 5.18 17.67 -4.42
N LYS A 220 4.16 18.44 -4.86
CA LYS A 220 3.93 19.80 -4.39
C LYS A 220 3.63 19.88 -2.89
N ILE A 221 2.88 18.90 -2.34
CA ILE A 221 2.67 18.81 -0.89
C ILE A 221 4.02 18.56 -0.21
N GLY A 222 4.83 17.63 -0.70
CA GLY A 222 6.15 17.36 -0.16
C GLY A 222 7.02 18.61 -0.09
N GLU A 223 7.11 19.36 -1.18
CA GLU A 223 7.85 20.62 -1.27
C GLU A 223 7.38 21.64 -0.21
N ASN A 224 6.05 21.78 -0.02
CA ASN A 224 5.49 22.72 0.98
C ASN A 224 5.87 22.35 2.42
N PHE A 225 6.06 21.06 2.71
CA PHE A 225 6.42 20.56 4.03
C PHE A 225 7.91 20.21 4.17
N ASN A 226 8.78 20.64 3.24
CA ASN A 226 10.23 20.33 3.22
C ASN A 226 10.52 18.82 3.29
N VAL A 227 9.75 18.03 2.53
CA VAL A 227 9.92 16.58 2.38
C VAL A 227 10.20 16.26 0.92
N LYS A 228 11.27 15.52 0.66
CA LYS A 228 11.61 15.06 -0.69
C LYS A 228 10.64 13.94 -1.10
N VAL A 229 9.91 14.15 -2.19
CA VAL A 229 8.95 13.16 -2.72
C VAL A 229 9.34 12.79 -4.15
N LYS A 230 9.40 11.50 -4.43
CA LYS A 230 9.51 10.95 -5.78
C LYS A 230 8.37 9.97 -6.01
N THR A 231 7.80 9.99 -7.19
CA THR A 231 6.69 9.12 -7.57
C THR A 231 7.11 8.19 -8.71
N LEU A 232 6.57 6.99 -8.69
CA LEU A 232 6.65 6.02 -9.78
C LEU A 232 5.22 5.61 -10.12
N ILE A 233 4.85 5.61 -11.41
CA ILE A 233 3.55 5.12 -11.85
C ILE A 233 3.75 3.74 -12.45
N THR A 234 3.17 2.71 -11.80
CA THR A 234 3.32 1.32 -12.20
C THR A 234 1.99 0.72 -12.66
N PRO A 235 1.97 -0.05 -13.77
CA PRO A 235 0.76 -0.68 -14.26
C PRO A 235 0.24 -1.71 -13.25
N MET A 236 -1.10 -1.83 -13.15
CA MET A 236 -1.78 -2.77 -12.29
C MET A 236 -2.98 -3.43 -13.02
N ASP A 237 -2.87 -3.62 -14.32
CA ASP A 237 -3.83 -4.42 -15.09
C ASP A 237 -3.59 -5.92 -14.86
N GLU A 238 -2.33 -6.29 -14.56
CA GLU A 238 -1.93 -7.63 -14.16
C GLU A 238 -1.38 -7.61 -12.72
N PRO A 239 -1.44 -8.73 -11.98
CA PRO A 239 -0.80 -8.84 -10.68
C PRO A 239 0.70 -8.55 -10.75
N LEU A 240 1.23 -7.83 -9.75
CA LEU A 240 2.66 -7.50 -9.73
C LEU A 240 3.51 -8.73 -9.42
N SER A 241 3.02 -9.61 -8.56
CA SER A 241 3.70 -10.84 -8.20
C SER A 241 2.91 -12.08 -8.59
N SER A 242 3.58 -13.22 -8.67
CA SER A 242 2.94 -14.51 -8.97
C SER A 242 2.17 -15.08 -7.78
N ALA A 243 2.40 -14.57 -6.57
CA ALA A 243 1.64 -14.92 -5.38
C ALA A 243 0.65 -13.80 -5.03
N ILE A 244 -0.57 -14.16 -4.70
CA ILE A 244 -1.64 -13.27 -4.22
C ILE A 244 -2.27 -13.92 -3.00
N GLY A 245 -2.15 -13.29 -1.85
CA GLY A 245 -2.52 -13.81 -0.54
C GLY A 245 -1.38 -13.56 0.46
N ASN A 246 -1.65 -13.56 1.76
CA ASN A 246 -0.72 -12.99 2.74
C ASN A 246 0.59 -13.78 2.89
N ALA A 247 0.54 -15.00 3.41
CA ALA A 247 1.73 -15.84 3.61
C ALA A 247 2.39 -16.24 2.28
N LEU A 248 1.61 -16.50 1.24
CA LEU A 248 2.12 -16.82 -0.09
C LEU A 248 2.99 -15.68 -0.64
N GLU A 249 2.57 -14.44 -0.44
CA GLU A 249 3.33 -13.27 -0.86
C GLU A 249 4.62 -13.10 -0.05
N VAL A 250 4.63 -13.45 1.24
CA VAL A 250 5.86 -13.44 2.06
C VAL A 250 6.86 -14.49 1.55
N TYR A 251 6.42 -15.67 1.13
CA TYR A 251 7.31 -16.66 0.48
C TYR A 251 7.92 -16.10 -0.80
N GLU A 252 7.13 -15.41 -1.62
CA GLU A 252 7.68 -14.79 -2.85
C GLU A 252 8.68 -13.66 -2.54
N VAL A 253 8.45 -12.87 -1.49
CA VAL A 253 9.44 -11.90 -0.98
C VAL A 253 10.75 -12.60 -0.62
N ILE A 254 10.69 -13.72 0.08
CA ILE A 254 11.88 -14.52 0.44
C ILE A 254 12.62 -14.99 -0.81
N ASP A 255 11.91 -15.45 -1.84
CA ASP A 255 12.50 -15.85 -3.11
C ASP A 255 13.20 -14.69 -3.81
N VAL A 256 12.55 -13.51 -3.86
CA VAL A 256 13.13 -12.29 -4.45
C VAL A 256 14.38 -11.86 -3.68
N LEU A 257 14.35 -11.87 -2.35
CA LEU A 257 15.50 -11.51 -1.51
C LEU A 257 16.65 -12.54 -1.60
N LYS A 258 16.37 -13.75 -2.08
CA LYS A 258 17.36 -14.76 -2.45
C LYS A 258 17.82 -14.69 -3.91
N GLY A 259 17.40 -13.65 -4.64
CA GLY A 259 17.89 -13.38 -6.00
C GLY A 259 16.97 -13.80 -7.14
N LYS A 260 15.71 -14.20 -6.87
CA LYS A 260 14.73 -14.46 -7.93
C LYS A 260 14.44 -13.19 -8.73
N SER A 261 14.65 -13.24 -10.04
CA SER A 261 14.27 -12.17 -10.97
C SER A 261 12.79 -12.28 -11.35
N CYS A 262 12.05 -11.17 -11.21
CA CYS A 262 10.63 -11.07 -11.59
C CYS A 262 10.17 -9.59 -11.57
N LYS A 263 8.97 -9.30 -12.09
CA LYS A 263 8.39 -7.94 -12.11
C LYS A 263 8.42 -7.26 -10.73
N LEU A 264 8.15 -8.01 -9.65
CA LEU A 264 8.22 -7.50 -8.28
C LEU A 264 9.63 -7.02 -7.93
N ALA A 265 10.65 -7.80 -8.28
CA ALA A 265 12.05 -7.44 -8.03
C ALA A 265 12.44 -6.16 -8.79
N ASP A 266 12.04 -6.05 -10.06
CA ASP A 266 12.36 -4.88 -10.90
C ASP A 266 11.78 -3.58 -10.32
N VAL A 267 10.50 -3.60 -9.94
CA VAL A 267 9.84 -2.43 -9.30
C VAL A 267 10.47 -2.12 -7.94
N ALA A 268 10.78 -3.14 -7.15
CA ALA A 268 11.41 -2.94 -5.84
C ALA A 268 12.82 -2.33 -5.97
N ILE A 269 13.63 -2.79 -6.93
CA ILE A 269 14.96 -2.24 -7.21
C ILE A 269 14.86 -0.76 -7.61
N GLU A 270 13.91 -0.40 -8.46
CA GLU A 270 13.74 0.98 -8.92
C GLU A 270 13.37 1.92 -7.77
N ILE A 271 12.40 1.53 -6.95
CA ILE A 271 11.97 2.34 -5.80
C ILE A 271 13.05 2.37 -4.71
N ALA A 272 13.70 1.24 -4.39
CA ALA A 272 14.78 1.20 -3.42
C ALA A 272 15.95 2.10 -3.85
N SER A 273 16.33 2.03 -5.13
CA SER A 273 17.42 2.86 -5.69
C SER A 273 17.08 4.35 -5.61
N THR A 274 15.81 4.71 -5.84
CA THR A 274 15.32 6.09 -5.67
C THR A 274 15.48 6.56 -4.22
N LEU A 275 15.06 5.76 -3.24
CA LEU A 275 15.19 6.09 -1.81
C LEU A 275 16.66 6.15 -1.35
N VAL A 276 17.49 5.22 -1.82
CA VAL A 276 18.95 5.22 -1.53
C VAL A 276 19.60 6.46 -2.10
N SER A 277 19.29 6.82 -3.35
CA SER A 277 19.78 8.05 -3.99
C SER A 277 19.40 9.30 -3.20
N MET A 278 18.14 9.41 -2.79
CA MET A 278 17.64 10.56 -1.99
C MET A 278 18.26 10.62 -0.60
N SER A 279 18.49 9.46 0.04
CA SER A 279 19.00 9.37 1.40
C SER A 279 20.52 9.56 1.49
N LYS A 280 21.28 9.03 0.53
CA LYS A 280 22.74 9.11 0.51
C LYS A 280 23.28 10.27 -0.35
N ASP A 281 22.42 10.97 -1.06
CA ASP A 281 22.77 12.03 -2.01
C ASP A 281 23.75 11.55 -3.10
N ILE A 282 23.50 10.36 -3.64
CA ILE A 282 24.25 9.73 -4.74
C ILE A 282 23.39 9.63 -6.00
N SER A 283 24.02 9.37 -7.14
CA SER A 283 23.26 9.18 -8.38
C SER A 283 22.34 7.95 -8.31
N VAL A 284 21.21 7.98 -9.03
CA VAL A 284 20.28 6.83 -9.12
C VAL A 284 20.97 5.61 -9.72
N ILE A 285 21.93 5.81 -10.64
CA ILE A 285 22.71 4.72 -11.25
C ILE A 285 23.57 4.01 -10.18
N GLU A 286 24.30 4.77 -9.39
CA GLU A 286 25.11 4.25 -8.29
C GLU A 286 24.24 3.55 -7.24
N ALA A 287 23.14 4.19 -6.83
CA ALA A 287 22.16 3.59 -5.91
C ALA A 287 21.61 2.27 -6.46
N LYS A 288 21.36 2.16 -7.77
CA LYS A 288 20.87 0.93 -8.41
C LYS A 288 21.95 -0.17 -8.40
N MET A 289 23.21 0.18 -8.55
CA MET A 289 24.33 -0.76 -8.42
C MET A 289 24.43 -1.31 -7.00
N GLU A 290 24.36 -0.44 -5.97
CA GLU A 290 24.37 -0.84 -4.56
C GLU A 290 23.18 -1.74 -4.22
N THR A 291 21.95 -1.37 -4.67
CA THR A 291 20.73 -2.14 -4.47
C THR A 291 20.83 -3.54 -5.06
N ASN A 292 21.29 -3.65 -6.31
CA ASN A 292 21.47 -4.96 -6.96
C ASN A 292 22.56 -5.81 -6.26
N LYS A 293 23.60 -5.17 -5.75
CA LYS A 293 24.67 -5.87 -5.03
C LYS A 293 24.13 -6.57 -3.78
N VAL A 294 23.39 -5.84 -2.92
CA VAL A 294 22.89 -6.41 -1.66
C VAL A 294 21.80 -7.47 -1.85
N LEU A 295 21.07 -7.42 -2.97
CA LEU A 295 20.16 -8.50 -3.37
C LEU A 295 20.92 -9.75 -3.80
N LYS A 296 21.94 -9.59 -4.65
CA LYS A 296 22.68 -10.72 -5.23
C LYS A 296 23.58 -11.44 -4.22
N ASN A 297 24.15 -10.72 -3.26
CA ASN A 297 25.06 -11.29 -2.26
C ASN A 297 24.34 -11.81 -1.00
N GLY A 298 23.00 -11.65 -0.91
CA GLY A 298 22.17 -12.15 0.18
C GLY A 298 22.09 -11.23 1.41
N GLU A 299 22.77 -10.08 1.44
CA GLU A 299 22.71 -9.14 2.57
C GLU A 299 21.28 -8.65 2.83
N ALA A 300 20.49 -8.40 1.78
CA ALA A 300 19.10 -8.01 1.91
C ALA A 300 18.24 -9.11 2.58
N TYR A 301 18.49 -10.38 2.27
CA TYR A 301 17.80 -11.48 2.93
C TYR A 301 18.18 -11.63 4.42
N GLU A 302 19.45 -11.44 4.75
CA GLU A 302 19.90 -11.43 6.15
C GLU A 302 19.29 -10.26 6.92
N ALA A 303 19.20 -9.07 6.31
CA ALA A 303 18.52 -7.91 6.90
C ALA A 303 17.02 -8.17 7.12
N PHE A 304 16.35 -8.85 6.18
CA PHE A 304 14.95 -9.27 6.32
C PHE A 304 14.75 -10.18 7.54
N LYS A 305 15.58 -11.22 7.68
CA LYS A 305 15.51 -12.13 8.82
C LYS A 305 15.71 -11.40 10.16
N LYS A 306 16.70 -10.51 10.22
CA LYS A 306 16.98 -9.69 11.41
C LYS A 306 15.80 -8.79 11.76
N TRP A 307 15.23 -8.08 10.77
CA TRP A 307 14.07 -7.22 10.96
C TRP A 307 12.88 -8.01 11.48
N ILE A 308 12.47 -9.08 10.79
CA ILE A 308 11.30 -9.89 11.18
C ILE A 308 11.49 -10.45 12.60
N SER A 309 12.67 -11.00 12.92
CA SER A 309 12.97 -11.52 14.25
C SER A 309 12.97 -10.41 15.31
N TYR A 310 13.50 -9.24 15.02
CA TYR A 310 13.53 -8.12 15.97
C TYR A 310 12.12 -7.63 16.34
N GLN A 311 11.18 -7.62 15.39
CA GLN A 311 9.77 -7.34 15.66
C GLN A 311 8.97 -8.59 16.08
N GLY A 312 9.62 -9.65 16.56
CA GLY A 312 9.00 -10.83 17.19
C GLY A 312 8.56 -11.92 16.23
N GLY A 313 8.67 -11.70 14.90
CA GLY A 313 8.21 -12.64 13.89
C GLY A 313 9.09 -13.89 13.78
N ASN A 314 8.46 -15.03 13.53
CA ASN A 314 9.14 -16.31 13.35
C ASN A 314 8.85 -16.90 11.96
N LEU A 315 9.80 -16.71 11.03
CA LEU A 315 9.68 -17.17 9.63
C LEU A 315 9.59 -18.70 9.53
N SER A 316 10.14 -19.46 10.48
CA SER A 316 10.07 -20.94 10.45
C SER A 316 8.66 -21.47 10.74
N LYS A 317 7.80 -20.63 11.31
CA LYS A 317 6.40 -20.94 11.60
C LYS A 317 5.43 -20.39 10.53
N LEU A 318 5.94 -19.72 9.51
CA LEU A 318 5.12 -19.27 8.39
C LEU A 318 4.51 -20.48 7.67
N LYS A 319 3.20 -20.46 7.45
CA LYS A 319 2.48 -21.58 6.83
C LYS A 319 1.55 -21.10 5.74
N ILE A 320 1.42 -21.91 4.71
CA ILE A 320 0.37 -21.85 3.68
C ILE A 320 -0.48 -23.11 3.81
N SER A 321 -1.69 -23.08 3.27
CA SER A 321 -2.53 -24.28 3.21
C SER A 321 -1.84 -25.38 2.39
N ASP A 322 -2.02 -26.63 2.82
CA ASP A 322 -1.59 -27.83 2.09
C ASP A 322 -2.63 -28.32 1.08
N LYS A 323 -3.84 -27.78 1.09
CA LYS A 323 -4.91 -28.10 0.17
C LYS A 323 -4.85 -27.21 -1.06
N ILE A 324 -4.69 -27.85 -2.22
CA ILE A 324 -4.47 -27.15 -3.49
C ILE A 324 -5.54 -27.54 -4.50
N PHE A 325 -6.18 -26.52 -5.09
CA PHE A 325 -7.02 -26.64 -6.25
C PHE A 325 -6.31 -26.06 -7.47
N ALA A 326 -6.27 -26.80 -8.60
CA ALA A 326 -5.55 -26.36 -9.80
C ALA A 326 -6.51 -25.71 -10.81
N ILE A 327 -6.24 -24.47 -11.21
CA ILE A 327 -6.86 -23.86 -12.40
C ILE A 327 -6.13 -24.37 -13.63
N ARG A 328 -6.89 -24.97 -14.58
CA ARG A 328 -6.34 -25.53 -15.80
C ARG A 328 -6.82 -24.79 -17.04
N SER A 329 -5.98 -24.76 -18.06
CA SER A 329 -6.36 -24.22 -19.37
C SER A 329 -7.45 -25.06 -20.03
N ASN A 330 -8.50 -24.40 -20.48
CA ASN A 330 -9.59 -25.03 -21.24
C ASN A 330 -9.29 -25.11 -22.75
N LYS A 331 -8.22 -24.46 -23.23
CA LYS A 331 -7.80 -24.44 -24.65
C LYS A 331 -6.27 -24.33 -24.78
N THR A 332 -5.79 -24.60 -25.97
CA THR A 332 -4.40 -24.36 -26.40
C THR A 332 -4.28 -22.95 -26.97
N GLY A 333 -3.21 -22.21 -26.65
CA GLY A 333 -2.97 -20.86 -27.15
C GLY A 333 -1.88 -20.13 -26.40
N VAL A 334 -1.92 -18.80 -26.45
CA VAL A 334 -0.99 -17.90 -25.75
C VAL A 334 -1.75 -17.09 -24.72
N ILE A 335 -1.23 -16.97 -23.49
CA ILE A 335 -1.78 -16.10 -22.47
C ILE A 335 -1.54 -14.64 -22.89
N LYS A 336 -2.61 -13.90 -23.14
CA LYS A 336 -2.55 -12.48 -23.52
C LYS A 336 -2.69 -11.53 -22.33
N HIS A 337 -3.38 -11.98 -21.28
CA HIS A 337 -3.63 -11.14 -20.12
C HIS A 337 -4.00 -12.01 -18.91
N ILE A 338 -3.59 -11.56 -17.72
CA ILE A 338 -3.98 -12.10 -16.41
C ILE A 338 -4.61 -10.98 -15.63
N SER A 339 -5.93 -11.01 -15.42
CA SER A 339 -6.66 -9.92 -14.77
C SER A 339 -6.29 -9.76 -13.30
N ALA A 340 -5.70 -8.61 -12.95
CA ALA A 340 -5.42 -8.25 -11.57
C ALA A 340 -6.71 -8.16 -10.75
N LEU A 341 -7.76 -7.53 -11.31
CA LEU A 341 -9.05 -7.37 -10.65
C LEU A 341 -9.64 -8.73 -10.26
N LYS A 342 -9.71 -9.66 -11.21
CA LYS A 342 -10.26 -11.00 -10.95
C LYS A 342 -9.41 -11.80 -9.96
N CYS A 343 -8.08 -11.69 -10.05
CA CYS A 343 -7.18 -12.29 -9.07
C CYS A 343 -7.43 -11.76 -7.65
N GLY A 344 -7.64 -10.44 -7.50
CA GLY A 344 -7.98 -9.83 -6.22
C GLY A 344 -9.33 -10.28 -5.68
N GLN A 345 -10.37 -10.33 -6.55
CA GLN A 345 -11.71 -10.81 -6.19
C GLN A 345 -11.68 -12.28 -5.74
N LEU A 346 -10.99 -13.13 -6.50
CA LEU A 346 -10.85 -14.54 -6.12
C LEU A 346 -10.07 -14.69 -4.80
N SER A 347 -8.96 -13.97 -4.62
CA SER A 347 -8.20 -14.00 -3.37
C SER A 347 -9.05 -13.60 -2.16
N LEU A 348 -9.89 -12.58 -2.31
CA LEU A 348 -10.86 -12.17 -1.29
C LEU A 348 -11.88 -13.28 -1.00
N LYS A 349 -12.43 -13.92 -2.04
CA LYS A 349 -13.38 -15.03 -1.92
C LYS A 349 -12.77 -16.25 -1.23
N LEU A 350 -11.47 -16.51 -1.44
CA LEU A 350 -10.73 -17.57 -0.75
C LEU A 350 -10.51 -17.28 0.76
N GLY A 351 -10.76 -16.04 1.21
CA GLY A 351 -10.60 -15.64 2.61
C GLY A 351 -9.28 -14.92 2.91
N ALA A 352 -8.45 -14.60 1.89
CA ALA A 352 -7.19 -13.89 2.09
C ALA A 352 -7.35 -12.38 2.38
N GLY A 353 -8.54 -11.82 2.25
CA GLY A 353 -8.85 -10.41 2.49
C GLY A 353 -10.07 -10.22 3.38
N ARG A 354 -10.47 -8.94 3.58
CA ARG A 354 -11.65 -8.57 4.37
C ARG A 354 -12.73 -7.99 3.48
N THR A 355 -13.95 -8.50 3.64
CA THR A 355 -15.17 -7.92 3.06
C THR A 355 -15.74 -6.81 3.94
N ASN A 356 -15.47 -6.86 5.24
CA ASN A 356 -15.85 -5.85 6.23
C ASN A 356 -14.79 -5.80 7.37
N LYS A 357 -14.90 -4.82 8.27
CA LYS A 357 -13.93 -4.60 9.36
C LYS A 357 -13.79 -5.78 10.32
N ASP A 358 -14.85 -6.57 10.49
CA ASP A 358 -14.93 -7.68 11.44
C ASP A 358 -14.55 -9.03 10.80
N SER A 359 -14.32 -9.06 9.48
CA SER A 359 -13.93 -10.27 8.78
C SER A 359 -12.59 -10.80 9.29
N LYS A 360 -12.53 -12.09 9.59
CA LYS A 360 -11.27 -12.79 9.89
C LYS A 360 -10.55 -13.12 8.59
N ILE A 361 -9.27 -12.80 8.53
CA ILE A 361 -8.41 -13.18 7.40
C ILE A 361 -7.84 -14.56 7.66
N ASP A 362 -7.89 -15.42 6.66
CA ASP A 362 -7.07 -16.62 6.60
C ASP A 362 -5.75 -16.29 5.88
N TYR A 363 -4.68 -16.21 6.64
CA TYR A 363 -3.37 -15.83 6.11
C TYR A 363 -2.72 -16.92 5.25
N SER A 364 -3.22 -18.17 5.31
CA SER A 364 -2.60 -19.32 4.65
C SER A 364 -3.13 -19.60 3.25
N VAL A 365 -4.23 -18.94 2.87
CA VAL A 365 -4.89 -19.13 1.57
C VAL A 365 -4.48 -18.09 0.53
N GLY A 366 -4.76 -18.38 -0.75
CA GLY A 366 -4.48 -17.44 -1.83
C GLY A 366 -4.24 -18.13 -3.17
N ILE A 367 -3.60 -17.42 -4.08
CA ILE A 367 -3.36 -17.83 -5.47
C ILE A 367 -1.86 -17.83 -5.74
N LYS A 368 -1.36 -18.87 -6.39
CA LYS A 368 -0.02 -18.91 -6.97
C LYS A 368 -0.14 -19.08 -8.49
N LEU A 369 0.17 -18.05 -9.24
CA LEU A 369 0.25 -18.08 -10.69
C LEU A 369 1.48 -18.89 -11.11
N LEU A 370 1.30 -19.87 -11.99
CA LEU A 370 2.37 -20.72 -12.53
C LEU A 370 2.75 -20.35 -13.96
N LYS A 371 1.94 -19.51 -14.58
CA LYS A 371 2.12 -19.00 -15.93
C LYS A 371 2.03 -17.49 -15.92
N GLN A 372 2.64 -16.85 -16.90
CA GLN A 372 2.63 -15.40 -17.09
C GLN A 372 2.13 -15.03 -18.49
N THR A 373 1.82 -13.77 -18.68
CA THR A 373 1.47 -13.21 -19.99
C THR A 373 2.61 -13.44 -20.97
N GLY A 374 2.27 -13.94 -22.16
CA GLY A 374 3.20 -14.36 -23.21
C GLY A 374 3.51 -15.86 -23.22
N ASP A 375 3.17 -16.62 -22.18
CA ASP A 375 3.41 -18.07 -22.15
C ASP A 375 2.49 -18.81 -23.12
N ASN A 376 3.06 -19.81 -23.81
CA ASN A 376 2.30 -20.82 -24.55
C ASN A 376 1.73 -21.83 -23.57
N VAL A 377 0.47 -22.21 -23.76
CA VAL A 377 -0.23 -23.21 -22.95
C VAL A 377 -1.00 -24.18 -23.82
N PHE A 378 -1.09 -25.41 -23.36
CA PHE A 378 -1.92 -26.47 -23.96
C PHE A 378 -3.18 -26.68 -23.12
N LYS A 379 -4.26 -27.14 -23.75
CA LYS A 379 -5.46 -27.53 -23.03
C LYS A 379 -5.11 -28.57 -21.94
N GLY A 380 -5.51 -28.29 -20.69
CA GLY A 380 -5.20 -29.12 -19.52
C GLY A 380 -3.98 -28.67 -18.72
N ASP A 381 -3.11 -27.79 -19.25
CA ASP A 381 -1.99 -27.21 -18.49
C ASP A 381 -2.46 -26.51 -17.23
N VAL A 382 -1.72 -26.67 -16.14
CA VAL A 382 -1.99 -25.93 -14.89
C VAL A 382 -1.52 -24.50 -15.05
N LEU A 383 -2.44 -23.55 -14.87
CA LEU A 383 -2.20 -22.12 -14.98
C LEU A 383 -1.92 -21.47 -13.62
N ALA A 384 -2.63 -21.92 -12.58
CA ALA A 384 -2.49 -21.42 -11.22
C ALA A 384 -2.86 -22.52 -10.21
N HIS A 385 -2.33 -22.38 -9.00
CA HIS A 385 -2.75 -23.10 -7.81
C HIS A 385 -3.53 -22.17 -6.88
N LEU A 386 -4.69 -22.62 -6.40
CA LEU A 386 -5.45 -22.01 -5.34
C LEU A 386 -5.16 -22.77 -4.06
N TYR A 387 -4.69 -22.07 -3.05
CA TYR A 387 -4.50 -22.60 -1.69
C TYR A 387 -5.75 -22.32 -0.90
N VAL A 388 -6.43 -23.34 -0.41
CA VAL A 388 -7.75 -23.24 0.24
C VAL A 388 -7.76 -24.02 1.55
N ASN A 389 -8.57 -23.59 2.52
CA ASN A 389 -8.82 -24.36 3.74
C ASN A 389 -10.24 -24.94 3.75
N ASP A 390 -11.19 -24.26 3.13
CA ASP A 390 -12.54 -24.76 2.93
C ASP A 390 -12.63 -25.53 1.59
N GLU A 391 -12.78 -26.85 1.67
CA GLU A 391 -12.94 -27.73 0.51
C GLU A 391 -14.32 -27.58 -0.17
N ASN A 392 -15.29 -27.02 0.54
CA ASN A 392 -16.65 -26.82 0.03
C ASN A 392 -16.83 -25.40 -0.55
N ILE A 393 -15.75 -24.63 -0.73
CA ILE A 393 -15.83 -23.32 -1.33
C ILE A 393 -16.45 -23.40 -2.73
N ASN A 394 -17.57 -22.70 -2.92
CA ASN A 394 -18.25 -22.69 -4.20
C ASN A 394 -17.59 -21.70 -5.16
N LEU A 395 -16.73 -22.23 -6.06
CA LEU A 395 -16.07 -21.47 -7.12
C LEU A 395 -16.82 -21.69 -8.43
N THR A 396 -17.21 -20.60 -9.07
CA THR A 396 -17.84 -20.61 -10.38
C THR A 396 -16.81 -20.54 -11.50
N ASP A 397 -17.20 -20.86 -12.73
CA ASP A 397 -16.32 -20.70 -13.90
C ASP A 397 -15.86 -19.24 -14.08
N GLU A 398 -16.67 -18.27 -13.67
CA GLU A 398 -16.32 -16.85 -13.71
C GLU A 398 -15.21 -16.53 -12.70
N ASP A 399 -15.25 -17.07 -11.50
CA ASP A 399 -14.20 -16.93 -10.49
C ASP A 399 -12.85 -17.48 -10.97
N LEU A 400 -12.88 -18.57 -11.75
CA LEU A 400 -11.70 -19.25 -12.26
C LEU A 400 -11.18 -18.65 -13.58
N ASN A 401 -11.93 -17.75 -14.21
CA ASN A 401 -11.58 -17.12 -15.48
C ASN A 401 -10.63 -15.93 -15.31
N LEU A 402 -9.43 -16.21 -14.79
CA LEU A 402 -8.39 -15.19 -14.54
C LEU A 402 -7.58 -14.85 -15.80
N PHE A 403 -7.53 -15.79 -16.78
CA PHE A 403 -6.60 -15.78 -17.92
C PHE A 403 -7.35 -15.52 -19.23
N THR A 404 -6.89 -14.56 -20.00
CA THR A 404 -7.29 -14.41 -21.42
C THR A 404 -6.26 -15.16 -22.28
N ILE A 405 -6.69 -16.24 -22.94
CA ILE A 405 -5.86 -17.04 -23.83
C ILE A 405 -6.39 -16.85 -25.27
N VAL A 406 -5.52 -16.69 -26.25
CA VAL A 406 -5.86 -16.57 -27.67
C VAL A 406 -5.10 -17.59 -28.51
#